data_ea79406503221cd67012afefc80ad5c1
#
_entry.id   ea79406503221cd67012afefc80ad5c1
#
_cell.length_a   1.000
_cell.length_b   1.000
_cell.length_c   1.000
_cell.angle_alpha   90.00
_cell.angle_beta   90.00
_cell.angle_gamma   90.00
#
_symmetry.space_group_name_H-M   'P 1'
#
loop_
_entity.id
_entity.type
_entity.pdbx_description
1 polymer ?
#
loop_
_entity_poly.entity_id
_entity_poly.type
_entity_poly.pdbx_seq_one_letter_code
_entity_poly.pdbx_strand_id
1 'polypeptide(L)'
;MPFVFRTARALSGLGSLACATVLAAAFVALSIASQTAAAAEATPSETSIEQRIQALVPSLEEYISANMKNVDVPGLAIGIVAGDKLVYAKGFGVRTKGGAAAVNTQTLFQIGSATKAFLSTTMAIAVDRGKLHWDDRIVDLDPDFQMRDPWVTREFRVFDLMAQRSGLPPYANDILGFLGLDRSARIRSWRYVDPVSSFRTTFAYTNITHILAGRIVARAEGAADWNAVLQSEILDPLGMTDTTYSAAAMTASANHAVGHRYTIDGSVEVPFDQLFPYDFDAAGDINSNIEDMAKWVSLQLAGGTTPGGQRIVSAENLAYTHTPKVALSDKAFYALGWVVQPTPNGDIVWHDGGTFGFAAMVALQLDRKLGVIVLSNQSTVGMPIGLGLWTLDRLLGNPMVDYESITLAKAKATYTDDVKRVARPADPQPSPPLAPLAGNFANPSFGKAALRMDGDTAALEIAASGAKLRLDPWNGAVYTATLVPEGKFAAVASNLGPLPIAFAQFQNDKDGKPTTLRLTLLDGGQAYDFRRE
;
A
#
# COMPACT_ATOMS: atom_id res chain seq x y z
N MET A 1 -8.65 3.67 4.27
CA MET A 1 -8.47 2.79 5.45
C MET A 1 -7.39 1.79 5.14
N PRO A 2 -6.34 1.72 5.92
CA PRO A 2 -5.22 0.86 5.60
C PRO A 2 -5.56 -0.60 5.91
N PHE A 3 -5.12 -1.49 5.04
CA PHE A 3 -5.08 -2.92 5.34
C PHE A 3 -4.03 -3.16 6.42
N VAL A 4 -4.46 -3.20 7.68
CA VAL A 4 -3.58 -3.47 8.82
C VAL A 4 -3.32 -4.96 8.91
N PHE A 5 -2.10 -5.39 8.63
CA PHE A 5 -1.61 -6.69 9.05
C PHE A 5 -1.41 -6.67 10.57
N ARG A 6 -2.39 -7.13 11.34
CA ARG A 6 -2.21 -7.44 12.75
C ARG A 6 -1.50 -8.78 12.88
N THR A 7 -0.30 -8.77 13.46
CA THR A 7 0.44 -9.96 13.86
C THR A 7 -0.31 -10.74 14.94
N ALA A 8 -0.65 -11.99 14.67
CA ALA A 8 -1.06 -12.95 15.68
C ALA A 8 0.16 -13.32 16.54
N ARG A 9 0.05 -13.20 17.85
CA ARG A 9 1.02 -13.75 18.82
C ARG A 9 1.05 -15.26 18.68
N ALA A 10 2.21 -15.82 18.33
CA ALA A 10 2.48 -17.24 18.38
C ALA A 10 2.78 -17.66 19.82
N LEU A 11 2.09 -18.69 20.29
CA LEU A 11 2.46 -19.47 21.47
C LEU A 11 3.53 -20.50 21.08
N SER A 12 4.62 -20.47 21.82
CA SER A 12 5.74 -21.40 21.75
C SER A 12 5.36 -22.78 22.30
N GLY A 13 5.80 -23.83 21.61
CA GLY A 13 5.78 -25.21 22.12
C GLY A 13 6.94 -25.99 21.56
N LEU A 14 7.85 -26.37 22.46
CA LEU A 14 9.07 -27.15 22.31
C LEU A 14 8.86 -28.58 21.81
N GLY A 15 9.85 -29.12 21.13
CA GLY A 15 9.96 -30.57 20.93
C GLY A 15 11.14 -30.99 20.06
N SER A 16 12.17 -31.42 20.67
CA SER A 16 13.55 -31.70 20.29
C SER A 16 13.82 -33.11 19.70
N LEU A 17 15.03 -33.20 19.08
CA LEU A 17 15.95 -34.38 18.94
C LEU A 17 15.53 -35.51 17.96
N ALA A 18 16.38 -36.18 17.26
CA ALA A 18 17.84 -36.27 17.14
C ALA A 18 18.19 -37.26 15.99
N CYS A 19 19.37 -37.07 15.44
CA CYS A 19 20.43 -38.02 15.14
C CYS A 19 20.34 -39.09 14.03
N ALA A 20 21.17 -38.89 13.03
CA ALA A 20 22.37 -39.69 12.62
C ALA A 20 22.08 -41.06 11.97
N THR A 21 22.71 -41.51 10.92
CA THR A 21 24.07 -41.66 10.42
C THR A 21 24.09 -42.49 9.11
N VAL A 22 24.83 -42.07 8.15
CA VAL A 22 25.84 -42.77 7.31
C VAL A 22 25.64 -44.26 6.97
N LEU A 23 25.70 -44.61 5.65
CA LEU A 23 26.71 -45.50 5.10
C LEU A 23 26.65 -45.60 3.55
N ALA A 24 27.84 -45.46 2.94
CA ALA A 24 28.15 -45.65 1.53
C ALA A 24 28.42 -47.13 1.23
N ALA A 25 28.18 -47.55 -0.01
CA ALA A 25 29.03 -48.53 -0.70
C ALA A 25 28.71 -48.62 -2.20
N ALA A 26 29.78 -48.48 -2.99
CA ALA A 26 29.87 -48.71 -4.42
C ALA A 26 29.87 -50.20 -4.79
N PHE A 27 29.49 -50.55 -6.04
CA PHE A 27 30.20 -51.51 -6.90
C PHE A 27 29.59 -51.58 -8.33
N VAL A 28 30.32 -51.11 -9.30
CA VAL A 28 30.96 -51.76 -10.47
C VAL A 28 30.05 -52.38 -11.57
N ALA A 29 30.37 -51.92 -12.77
CA ALA A 29 29.91 -52.19 -14.11
C ALA A 29 29.87 -53.65 -14.54
N LEU A 30 28.95 -53.94 -15.50
CA LEU A 30 29.33 -54.73 -16.68
C LEU A 30 28.36 -54.48 -17.85
N SER A 31 28.93 -54.20 -19.01
CA SER A 31 28.36 -53.93 -20.31
C SER A 31 27.66 -55.17 -20.91
N ILE A 32 26.48 -55.04 -21.48
CA ILE A 32 26.06 -55.82 -22.65
C ILE A 32 25.22 -54.92 -23.56
N ALA A 33 25.77 -54.68 -24.76
CA ALA A 33 25.06 -54.02 -25.83
C ALA A 33 23.96 -54.92 -26.39
N SER A 34 22.75 -54.43 -26.36
CA SER A 34 21.66 -54.94 -27.21
C SER A 34 20.95 -53.71 -27.80
N GLN A 35 21.24 -53.47 -29.10
CA GLN A 35 20.48 -52.50 -29.89
C GLN A 35 19.07 -53.04 -30.06
N THR A 36 18.17 -52.54 -29.29
CA THR A 36 16.74 -52.46 -29.65
C THR A 36 16.46 -50.99 -29.91
N ALA A 37 16.09 -50.67 -31.13
CA ALA A 37 15.53 -49.38 -31.50
C ALA A 37 14.23 -49.18 -30.66
N ALA A 38 14.37 -48.57 -29.49
CA ALA A 38 13.26 -48.04 -28.77
C ALA A 38 12.85 -46.77 -29.53
N ALA A 39 11.65 -46.79 -30.09
CA ALA A 39 10.94 -45.57 -30.52
C ALA A 39 11.07 -44.59 -29.31
N ALA A 40 11.68 -43.45 -29.55
CA ALA A 40 11.68 -42.37 -28.59
C ALA A 40 10.21 -42.02 -28.33
N GLU A 41 9.68 -42.45 -27.19
CA GLU A 41 8.47 -41.87 -26.64
C GLU A 41 8.71 -40.36 -26.58
N ALA A 42 8.03 -39.60 -27.42
CA ALA A 42 8.04 -38.16 -27.39
C ALA A 42 7.63 -37.77 -25.96
N THR A 43 8.56 -37.24 -25.19
CA THR A 43 8.26 -36.54 -23.94
C THR A 43 7.09 -35.63 -24.24
N PRO A 44 5.99 -35.66 -23.44
CA PRO A 44 4.89 -34.74 -23.65
C PRO A 44 5.45 -33.33 -23.74
N SER A 45 5.24 -32.65 -24.87
CA SER A 45 5.62 -31.26 -25.03
C SER A 45 5.10 -30.49 -23.84
N GLU A 46 5.98 -29.91 -23.01
CA GLU A 46 5.54 -29.06 -21.90
C GLU A 46 4.63 -27.98 -22.50
N THR A 47 3.37 -27.96 -22.05
CA THR A 47 2.38 -26.99 -22.50
C THR A 47 2.94 -25.59 -22.25
N SER A 48 3.04 -24.74 -23.27
CA SER A 48 3.59 -23.39 -23.13
C SER A 48 2.81 -22.59 -22.09
N ILE A 49 3.46 -21.62 -21.44
CA ILE A 49 2.78 -20.76 -20.46
C ILE A 49 1.60 -20.02 -21.07
N GLU A 50 1.71 -19.61 -22.35
CA GLU A 50 0.60 -18.98 -23.10
C GLU A 50 -0.61 -19.94 -23.26
N GLN A 51 -0.36 -21.20 -23.60
CA GLN A 51 -1.42 -22.22 -23.67
C GLN A 51 -2.07 -22.48 -22.31
N ARG A 52 -1.28 -22.47 -21.22
CA ARG A 52 -1.79 -22.62 -19.84
C ARG A 52 -2.67 -21.43 -19.46
N ILE A 53 -2.26 -20.21 -19.83
CA ILE A 53 -3.08 -19.00 -19.64
C ILE A 53 -4.39 -19.13 -20.39
N GLN A 54 -4.38 -19.50 -21.68
CA GLN A 54 -5.59 -19.65 -22.47
C GLN A 54 -6.53 -20.73 -21.92
N ALA A 55 -5.98 -21.84 -21.44
CA ALA A 55 -6.77 -22.90 -20.79
C ALA A 55 -7.40 -22.46 -19.46
N LEU A 56 -6.75 -21.51 -18.74
CA LEU A 56 -7.26 -20.96 -17.48
C LEU A 56 -8.41 -19.96 -17.69
N VAL A 57 -8.45 -19.23 -18.81
CA VAL A 57 -9.37 -18.11 -19.05
C VAL A 57 -10.83 -18.41 -18.69
N PRO A 58 -11.46 -19.53 -19.11
CA PRO A 58 -12.87 -19.78 -18.79
C PRO A 58 -13.13 -19.83 -17.28
N SER A 59 -12.30 -20.54 -16.51
CA SER A 59 -12.46 -20.64 -15.05
C SER A 59 -12.06 -19.36 -14.32
N LEU A 60 -11.14 -18.57 -14.89
CA LEU A 60 -10.77 -17.25 -14.39
C LEU A 60 -11.93 -16.27 -14.52
N GLU A 61 -12.60 -16.21 -15.67
CA GLU A 61 -13.74 -15.33 -15.91
C GLU A 61 -14.95 -15.69 -15.03
N GLU A 62 -15.19 -16.98 -14.83
CA GLU A 62 -16.20 -17.48 -13.89
C GLU A 62 -15.88 -17.04 -12.46
N TYR A 63 -14.64 -17.27 -12.02
CA TYR A 63 -14.16 -16.89 -10.68
C TYR A 63 -14.28 -15.37 -10.45
N ILE A 64 -13.87 -14.54 -11.43
CA ILE A 64 -14.01 -13.08 -11.35
C ILE A 64 -15.49 -12.69 -11.21
N SER A 65 -16.36 -13.23 -12.06
CA SER A 65 -17.76 -12.86 -12.07
C SER A 65 -18.49 -13.24 -10.78
N ALA A 66 -18.17 -14.41 -10.21
CA ALA A 66 -18.70 -14.87 -8.94
C ALA A 66 -18.25 -13.97 -7.80
N ASN A 67 -16.95 -13.67 -7.71
CA ASN A 67 -16.39 -12.83 -6.64
C ASN A 67 -16.88 -11.38 -6.71
N MET A 68 -16.93 -10.78 -7.91
CA MET A 68 -17.51 -9.44 -8.08
C MET A 68 -18.93 -9.36 -7.54
N LYS A 69 -19.74 -10.38 -7.81
CA LYS A 69 -21.13 -10.45 -7.32
C LYS A 69 -21.18 -10.60 -5.80
N ASN A 70 -20.34 -11.45 -5.21
CA ASN A 70 -20.34 -11.76 -3.77
C ASN A 70 -19.98 -10.55 -2.91
N VAL A 71 -19.11 -9.67 -3.41
CA VAL A 71 -18.63 -8.48 -2.68
C VAL A 71 -19.06 -7.16 -3.34
N ASP A 72 -20.00 -7.23 -4.30
CA ASP A 72 -20.61 -6.09 -4.98
C ASP A 72 -19.56 -5.14 -5.60
N VAL A 73 -18.53 -5.68 -6.28
CA VAL A 73 -17.52 -4.89 -6.99
C VAL A 73 -18.11 -4.37 -8.29
N PRO A 74 -18.21 -3.03 -8.51
CA PRO A 74 -18.83 -2.49 -9.71
C PRO A 74 -18.01 -2.75 -10.96
N GLY A 75 -16.67 -2.63 -10.88
CA GLY A 75 -15.79 -2.76 -12.03
C GLY A 75 -14.40 -3.23 -11.67
N LEU A 76 -13.83 -4.02 -12.59
CA LEU A 76 -12.49 -4.58 -12.47
C LEU A 76 -11.85 -4.75 -13.84
N ALA A 77 -10.54 -4.60 -13.91
CA ALA A 77 -9.75 -4.97 -15.09
C ALA A 77 -8.59 -5.89 -14.67
N ILE A 78 -8.29 -6.89 -15.48
CA ILE A 78 -7.18 -7.82 -15.27
C ILE A 78 -6.32 -7.94 -16.51
N GLY A 79 -5.00 -8.08 -16.32
CA GLY A 79 -4.03 -8.41 -17.36
C GLY A 79 -3.10 -9.53 -16.91
N ILE A 80 -2.76 -10.44 -17.82
CA ILE A 80 -1.76 -11.49 -17.62
C ILE A 80 -0.67 -11.33 -18.67
N VAL A 81 0.57 -11.12 -18.20
CA VAL A 81 1.77 -10.91 -19.01
C VAL A 81 2.64 -12.15 -18.96
N ALA A 82 3.10 -12.63 -20.10
CA ALA A 82 4.09 -13.68 -20.22
C ALA A 82 5.28 -13.19 -21.05
N GLY A 83 6.44 -13.07 -20.44
CA GLY A 83 7.61 -12.44 -21.05
C GLY A 83 7.36 -10.96 -21.35
N ASP A 84 7.32 -10.62 -22.62
CA ASP A 84 7.06 -9.27 -23.15
C ASP A 84 5.64 -9.09 -23.71
N LYS A 85 4.76 -10.09 -23.55
CA LYS A 85 3.43 -10.11 -24.18
C LYS A 85 2.32 -10.03 -23.14
N LEU A 86 1.37 -9.11 -23.35
CA LEU A 86 0.07 -9.13 -22.69
C LEU A 86 -0.79 -10.24 -23.33
N VAL A 87 -0.79 -11.43 -22.74
CA VAL A 87 -1.42 -12.65 -23.32
C VAL A 87 -2.94 -12.65 -23.09
N TYR A 88 -3.39 -12.09 -21.98
CA TYR A 88 -4.80 -11.93 -21.68
C TYR A 88 -5.04 -10.58 -21.02
N ALA A 89 -6.09 -9.88 -21.45
CA ALA A 89 -6.56 -8.65 -20.83
C ALA A 89 -8.06 -8.49 -21.01
N LYS A 90 -8.77 -8.15 -19.93
CA LYS A 90 -10.22 -7.93 -19.98
C LYS A 90 -10.70 -7.01 -18.87
N GLY A 91 -11.67 -6.15 -19.21
CA GLY A 91 -12.48 -5.41 -18.26
C GLY A 91 -13.78 -6.14 -17.93
N PHE A 92 -14.25 -5.98 -16.69
CA PHE A 92 -15.49 -6.55 -16.19
C PHE A 92 -16.31 -5.47 -15.49
N GLY A 93 -17.63 -5.53 -15.63
CA GLY A 93 -18.54 -4.61 -14.98
C GLY A 93 -18.49 -3.18 -15.53
N VAL A 94 -18.72 -2.20 -14.67
CA VAL A 94 -18.96 -0.80 -15.05
C VAL A 94 -18.01 0.16 -14.34
N ARG A 95 -17.73 1.30 -14.97
CA ARG A 95 -16.87 2.35 -14.42
C ARG A 95 -17.50 3.05 -13.21
N THR A 96 -18.83 3.07 -13.15
CA THR A 96 -19.60 3.65 -12.03
C THR A 96 -20.79 2.73 -11.75
N LYS A 97 -21.03 2.40 -10.49
CA LYS A 97 -22.20 1.57 -10.10
C LYS A 97 -23.50 2.20 -10.56
N GLY A 98 -24.35 1.41 -11.23
CA GLY A 98 -25.59 1.88 -11.84
C GLY A 98 -25.42 2.63 -13.16
N GLY A 99 -24.19 2.89 -13.60
CA GLY A 99 -23.90 3.47 -14.91
C GLY A 99 -23.88 2.44 -16.02
N ALA A 100 -23.87 2.91 -17.29
CA ALA A 100 -23.83 2.06 -18.49
C ALA A 100 -22.41 1.89 -19.06
N ALA A 101 -21.45 2.72 -18.67
CA ALA A 101 -20.11 2.72 -19.24
C ALA A 101 -19.29 1.54 -18.71
N ALA A 102 -18.96 0.60 -19.59
CA ALA A 102 -18.20 -0.59 -19.24
C ALA A 102 -16.74 -0.27 -18.90
N VAL A 103 -16.15 -1.05 -18.01
CA VAL A 103 -14.71 -1.12 -17.81
C VAL A 103 -14.08 -1.86 -18.99
N ASN A 104 -12.96 -1.34 -19.50
CA ASN A 104 -12.13 -1.99 -20.52
C ASN A 104 -10.65 -1.95 -20.12
N THR A 105 -9.76 -2.45 -20.98
CA THR A 105 -8.32 -2.56 -20.71
C THR A 105 -7.60 -1.21 -20.60
N GLN A 106 -8.19 -0.14 -21.12
CA GLN A 106 -7.69 1.24 -21.10
C GLN A 106 -8.36 2.12 -20.06
N THR A 107 -9.31 1.58 -19.28
CA THR A 107 -9.94 2.33 -18.20
C THR A 107 -8.91 2.68 -17.13
N LEU A 108 -8.81 3.96 -16.77
CA LEU A 108 -7.90 4.44 -15.73
C LEU A 108 -8.45 4.14 -14.33
N PHE A 109 -7.54 3.67 -13.47
CA PHE A 109 -7.76 3.45 -12.04
C PHE A 109 -6.61 4.08 -11.25
N GLN A 110 -6.86 4.53 -10.03
CA GLN A 110 -5.80 4.82 -9.07
C GLN A 110 -5.16 3.50 -8.64
N ILE A 111 -3.83 3.38 -8.76
CA ILE A 111 -3.13 2.15 -8.36
C ILE A 111 -2.61 2.19 -6.91
N GLY A 112 -2.75 3.33 -6.24
CA GLY A 112 -2.35 3.49 -4.84
C GLY A 112 -0.92 3.04 -4.60
N SER A 113 -0.71 2.28 -3.54
CA SER A 113 0.63 1.86 -3.09
C SER A 113 1.41 0.97 -4.07
N ALA A 114 0.80 0.45 -5.15
CA ALA A 114 1.58 -0.18 -6.23
C ALA A 114 2.56 0.83 -6.88
N THR A 115 2.35 2.13 -6.70
CA THR A 115 3.30 3.23 -7.01
C THR A 115 4.68 3.03 -6.38
N LYS A 116 4.76 2.43 -5.18
CA LYS A 116 6.04 2.19 -4.47
C LYS A 116 7.02 1.32 -5.26
N ALA A 117 6.51 0.42 -6.07
CA ALA A 117 7.31 -0.42 -6.96
C ALA A 117 7.91 0.39 -8.13
N PHE A 118 7.21 1.42 -8.61
CA PHE A 118 7.75 2.36 -9.58
C PHE A 118 8.84 3.24 -8.95
N LEU A 119 8.61 3.75 -7.75
CA LEU A 119 9.65 4.49 -7.01
C LEU A 119 10.89 3.63 -6.78
N SER A 120 10.73 2.37 -6.45
CA SER A 120 11.82 1.40 -6.32
C SER A 120 12.66 1.29 -7.59
N THR A 121 12.01 1.26 -8.74
CA THR A 121 12.67 1.23 -10.05
C THR A 121 13.38 2.55 -10.36
N THR A 122 12.78 3.72 -10.06
CA THR A 122 13.45 5.03 -10.26
C THR A 122 14.67 5.17 -9.35
N MET A 123 14.60 4.70 -8.11
CA MET A 123 15.76 4.66 -7.20
C MET A 123 16.88 3.79 -7.77
N ALA A 124 16.55 2.60 -8.29
CA ALA A 124 17.52 1.71 -8.93
C ALA A 124 18.19 2.35 -10.15
N ILE A 125 17.45 3.10 -10.96
CA ILE A 125 18.00 3.89 -12.09
C ILE A 125 18.98 4.96 -11.60
N ALA A 126 18.64 5.69 -10.54
CA ALA A 126 19.54 6.71 -9.97
C ALA A 126 20.83 6.08 -9.39
N VAL A 127 20.73 4.86 -8.83
CA VAL A 127 21.90 4.09 -8.36
C VAL A 127 22.76 3.63 -9.54
N ASP A 128 22.16 3.13 -10.62
CA ASP A 128 22.91 2.75 -11.85
C ASP A 128 23.71 3.90 -12.45
N ARG A 129 23.19 5.12 -12.32
CA ARG A 129 23.85 6.34 -12.79
C ARG A 129 24.89 6.90 -11.82
N GLY A 130 25.06 6.26 -10.66
CA GLY A 130 25.96 6.77 -9.61
C GLY A 130 25.49 8.08 -8.98
N LYS A 131 24.20 8.43 -9.11
CA LYS A 131 23.58 9.61 -8.48
C LYS A 131 23.26 9.37 -7.02
N LEU A 132 23.00 8.11 -6.67
CA LEU A 132 22.74 7.61 -5.32
C LEU A 132 23.47 6.28 -5.12
N HIS A 133 23.70 5.93 -3.85
CA HIS A 133 24.06 4.57 -3.45
C HIS A 133 23.02 4.06 -2.46
N TRP A 134 22.74 2.75 -2.46
CA TRP A 134 21.75 2.17 -1.56
C TRP A 134 22.05 2.42 -0.08
N ASP A 135 23.30 2.55 0.28
CA ASP A 135 23.80 2.78 1.64
C ASP A 135 24.23 4.22 1.94
N ASP A 136 23.91 5.19 1.07
CA ASP A 136 24.04 6.61 1.40
C ASP A 136 23.18 6.96 2.61
N ARG A 137 23.72 7.80 3.49
CA ARG A 137 22.99 8.27 4.67
C ARG A 137 21.98 9.34 4.28
N ILE A 138 20.77 9.21 4.80
CA ILE A 138 19.71 10.19 4.51
C ILE A 138 20.06 11.58 5.05
N VAL A 139 20.72 11.67 6.19
CA VAL A 139 21.15 12.93 6.80
C VAL A 139 22.13 13.72 5.91
N ASP A 140 22.88 13.05 5.04
CA ASP A 140 23.80 13.69 4.10
C ASP A 140 23.08 14.15 2.81
N LEU A 141 21.95 13.51 2.46
CA LEU A 141 21.13 13.80 1.27
C LEU A 141 20.01 14.82 1.55
N ASP A 142 19.48 14.83 2.76
CA ASP A 142 18.39 15.70 3.18
C ASP A 142 18.65 16.27 4.59
N PRO A 143 19.11 17.51 4.69
CA PRO A 143 19.46 18.13 5.98
C PRO A 143 18.24 18.36 6.91
N ASP A 144 17.01 18.34 6.38
CA ASP A 144 15.79 18.42 7.19
C ASP A 144 15.42 17.07 7.86
N PHE A 145 16.03 15.99 7.40
CA PHE A 145 15.76 14.65 7.93
C PHE A 145 16.27 14.52 9.36
N GLN A 146 15.37 14.15 10.26
CA GLN A 146 15.69 13.86 11.64
C GLN A 146 14.69 12.86 12.22
N MET A 147 15.19 11.80 12.80
CA MET A 147 14.43 10.87 13.65
C MET A 147 14.54 11.33 15.12
N ARG A 148 13.64 10.81 15.98
CA ARG A 148 13.71 11.11 17.42
C ARG A 148 15.03 10.66 18.06
N ASP A 149 15.52 9.50 17.65
CA ASP A 149 16.82 8.98 18.07
C ASP A 149 17.94 9.52 17.17
N PRO A 150 18.95 10.23 17.73
CA PRO A 150 20.07 10.75 16.95
C PRO A 150 20.92 9.68 16.29
N TRP A 151 21.04 8.50 16.89
CA TRP A 151 21.76 7.37 16.30
C TRP A 151 21.01 6.84 15.06
N VAL A 152 19.70 6.66 15.16
CA VAL A 152 18.87 6.28 14.02
C VAL A 152 18.94 7.33 12.92
N THR A 153 18.89 8.62 13.25
CA THR A 153 19.07 9.71 12.28
C THR A 153 20.34 9.55 11.47
N ARG A 154 21.48 9.29 12.15
CA ARG A 154 22.78 9.11 11.49
C ARG A 154 22.87 7.83 10.65
N GLU A 155 22.24 6.74 11.09
CA GLU A 155 22.39 5.42 10.47
C GLU A 155 21.31 5.10 9.44
N PHE A 156 20.29 5.95 9.28
CA PHE A 156 19.23 5.76 8.29
C PHE A 156 19.78 5.92 6.88
N ARG A 157 19.56 4.90 6.04
CA ARG A 157 20.12 4.80 4.69
C ARG A 157 19.02 4.84 3.63
N VAL A 158 19.41 5.03 2.37
CA VAL A 158 18.50 5.06 1.22
C VAL A 158 17.65 3.78 1.16
N PHE A 159 18.25 2.59 1.30
CA PHE A 159 17.48 1.35 1.30
C PHE A 159 16.48 1.23 2.47
N ASP A 160 16.73 1.88 3.61
CA ASP A 160 15.81 1.84 4.76
C ASP A 160 14.51 2.62 4.51
N LEU A 161 14.55 3.66 3.66
CA LEU A 161 13.34 4.40 3.27
C LEU A 161 12.30 3.49 2.61
N MET A 162 12.79 2.53 1.82
CA MET A 162 11.94 1.65 1.02
C MET A 162 11.58 0.33 1.74
N ALA A 163 12.31 -0.02 2.83
CA ALA A 163 12.27 -1.35 3.44
C ALA A 163 11.21 -1.52 4.53
N GLN A 164 10.43 -0.49 4.87
CA GLN A 164 9.34 -0.54 5.86
C GLN A 164 9.78 -1.08 7.25
N ARG A 165 10.99 -0.70 7.71
CA ARG A 165 11.59 -1.15 8.97
C ARG A 165 12.21 -0.01 9.79
N SER A 166 11.60 1.16 9.71
CA SER A 166 12.09 2.40 10.32
C SER A 166 12.03 2.41 11.86
N GLY A 167 11.28 1.52 12.48
CA GLY A 167 10.96 1.55 13.90
C GLY A 167 9.77 2.44 14.25
N LEU A 168 9.28 3.26 13.31
CA LEU A 168 8.07 4.08 13.48
C LEU A 168 6.82 3.20 13.61
N PRO A 169 5.75 3.69 14.25
CA PRO A 169 4.45 3.02 14.21
C PRO A 169 3.95 2.92 12.76
N PRO A 170 3.13 1.89 12.45
CA PRO A 170 2.48 1.80 11.15
C PRO A 170 1.70 3.08 10.84
N TYR A 171 1.76 3.54 9.58
CA TYR A 171 1.08 4.75 9.08
C TYR A 171 1.45 6.03 9.83
N ALA A 172 2.66 6.08 10.41
CA ALA A 172 3.15 7.23 11.17
C ALA A 172 2.91 8.53 10.41
N ASN A 173 2.17 9.44 11.03
CA ASN A 173 1.84 10.77 10.53
C ASN A 173 1.06 10.83 9.19
N ASP A 174 0.46 9.74 8.73
CA ASP A 174 -0.43 9.76 7.54
C ASP A 174 -1.63 10.67 7.79
N ILE A 175 -2.16 10.71 9.01
CA ILE A 175 -3.25 11.61 9.40
C ILE A 175 -2.94 13.07 9.12
N LEU A 176 -1.69 13.50 9.22
CA LEU A 176 -1.29 14.87 8.91
C LEU A 176 -1.57 15.22 7.44
N GLY A 177 -1.40 14.26 6.51
CA GLY A 177 -1.75 14.42 5.10
C GLY A 177 -3.27 14.54 4.90
N PHE A 178 -4.05 13.66 5.51
CA PHE A 178 -5.52 13.72 5.46
C PHE A 178 -6.07 15.03 6.05
N LEU A 179 -5.37 15.60 7.02
CA LEU A 179 -5.68 16.92 7.59
C LEU A 179 -4.98 18.08 6.86
N GLY A 180 -4.42 17.83 5.66
CA GLY A 180 -3.96 18.84 4.72
C GLY A 180 -2.65 19.55 5.08
N LEU A 181 -1.78 18.92 5.90
CA LEU A 181 -0.43 19.39 6.13
C LEU A 181 0.47 19.01 4.94
N ASP A 182 1.34 19.94 4.54
CA ASP A 182 2.26 19.73 3.42
C ASP A 182 3.30 18.62 3.68
N ARG A 183 3.87 18.09 2.60
CA ARG A 183 4.85 16.98 2.63
C ARG A 183 6.07 17.30 3.50
N SER A 184 6.60 18.54 3.43
CA SER A 184 7.76 18.96 4.19
C SER A 184 7.46 19.04 5.69
N ALA A 185 6.28 19.53 6.08
CA ALA A 185 5.83 19.52 7.47
C ALA A 185 5.69 18.08 8.00
N ARG A 186 5.13 17.18 7.20
CA ARG A 186 5.01 15.75 7.55
C ARG A 186 6.39 15.10 7.76
N ILE A 187 7.35 15.34 6.86
CA ILE A 187 8.72 14.80 7.01
C ILE A 187 9.39 15.38 8.26
N ARG A 188 9.33 16.69 8.48
CA ARG A 188 9.90 17.30 9.69
C ARG A 188 9.26 16.78 10.98
N SER A 189 8.03 16.30 10.94
CA SER A 189 7.32 15.79 12.12
C SER A 189 7.84 14.44 12.63
N TRP A 190 8.66 13.71 11.87
CA TRP A 190 9.23 12.41 12.30
C TRP A 190 10.01 12.50 13.59
N ARG A 191 10.74 13.61 13.80
CA ARG A 191 11.52 13.85 15.02
C ARG A 191 10.68 13.84 16.31
N TYR A 192 9.37 13.92 16.19
CA TYR A 192 8.44 13.93 17.33
C TYR A 192 7.70 12.59 17.50
N VAL A 193 7.91 11.63 16.61
CA VAL A 193 7.26 10.33 16.69
C VAL A 193 8.11 9.37 17.51
N ASP A 194 7.51 8.81 18.56
CA ASP A 194 8.16 7.78 19.36
C ASP A 194 8.22 6.46 18.57
N PRO A 195 9.38 5.77 18.54
CA PRO A 195 9.45 4.47 17.90
C PRO A 195 8.68 3.41 18.71
N VAL A 196 8.08 2.46 18.03
CA VAL A 196 7.37 1.31 18.64
C VAL A 196 8.19 0.02 18.59
N SER A 197 9.31 0.03 17.88
CA SER A 197 10.26 -1.07 17.80
C SER A 197 11.67 -0.55 17.53
N SER A 198 12.67 -1.41 17.69
CA SER A 198 14.05 -1.07 17.34
C SER A 198 14.18 -0.88 15.82
N PHE A 199 15.04 0.04 15.41
CA PHE A 199 15.36 0.30 14.02
C PHE A 199 15.81 -0.97 13.29
N ARG A 200 15.30 -1.24 12.10
CA ARG A 200 15.57 -2.39 11.23
C ARG A 200 15.08 -3.76 11.72
N THR A 201 14.33 -3.86 12.83
CA THR A 201 13.96 -5.16 13.41
C THR A 201 12.58 -5.66 13.02
N THR A 202 11.63 -4.75 12.85
CA THR A 202 10.22 -5.11 12.69
C THR A 202 9.62 -4.38 11.52
N PHE A 203 8.78 -5.07 10.77
CA PHE A 203 7.98 -4.47 9.70
C PHE A 203 6.95 -3.49 10.28
N ALA A 204 6.93 -2.28 9.75
CA ALA A 204 5.91 -1.28 10.02
C ALA A 204 5.68 -0.44 8.76
N TYR A 205 4.50 -0.58 8.17
CA TYR A 205 4.18 0.11 6.91
C TYR A 205 4.08 1.61 7.11
N THR A 206 4.89 2.39 6.39
CA THR A 206 4.92 3.85 6.47
C THR A 206 4.94 4.47 5.07
N ASN A 207 4.01 5.38 4.77
CA ASN A 207 4.00 6.10 3.49
C ASN A 207 5.03 7.22 3.45
N ILE A 208 5.24 7.86 4.57
CA ILE A 208 6.07 9.05 4.67
C ILE A 208 7.55 8.77 4.32
N THR A 209 8.07 7.54 4.54
CA THR A 209 9.41 7.13 4.11
C THR A 209 9.54 7.15 2.59
N HIS A 210 8.50 6.74 1.87
CA HIS A 210 8.46 6.76 0.40
C HIS A 210 8.29 8.17 -0.15
N ILE A 211 7.55 9.04 0.54
CA ILE A 211 7.48 10.47 0.21
C ILE A 211 8.88 11.10 0.27
N LEU A 212 9.66 10.80 1.31
CA LEU A 212 11.04 11.27 1.40
C LEU A 212 11.94 10.65 0.32
N ALA A 213 11.76 9.36 0.01
CA ALA A 213 12.52 8.70 -1.06
C ALA A 213 12.25 9.36 -2.42
N GLY A 214 10.98 9.72 -2.73
CA GLY A 214 10.62 10.48 -3.92
C GLY A 214 11.33 11.85 -3.99
N ARG A 215 11.37 12.58 -2.87
CA ARG A 215 12.12 13.86 -2.79
C ARG A 215 13.62 13.67 -2.99
N ILE A 216 14.20 12.61 -2.46
CA ILE A 216 15.63 12.31 -2.58
C ILE A 216 15.98 11.96 -4.03
N VAL A 217 15.24 11.08 -4.69
CA VAL A 217 15.52 10.71 -6.08
C VAL A 217 15.34 11.89 -7.02
N ALA A 218 14.33 12.75 -6.80
CA ALA A 218 14.15 13.97 -7.57
C ALA A 218 15.37 14.90 -7.45
N ARG A 219 15.87 15.13 -6.24
CA ARG A 219 17.08 15.94 -6.02
C ARG A 219 18.32 15.33 -6.65
N ALA A 220 18.51 14.03 -6.54
CA ALA A 220 19.65 13.33 -7.12
C ALA A 220 19.67 13.41 -8.65
N GLU A 221 18.51 13.35 -9.29
CA GLU A 221 18.35 13.50 -10.74
C GLU A 221 18.29 14.95 -11.21
N GLY A 222 18.20 15.94 -10.29
CA GLY A 222 18.03 17.35 -10.63
C GLY A 222 16.66 17.69 -11.19
N ALA A 223 15.66 16.88 -10.89
CA ALA A 223 14.27 17.05 -11.34
C ALA A 223 13.47 17.94 -10.38
N ALA A 224 12.36 18.51 -10.86
CA ALA A 224 11.48 19.37 -10.06
C ALA A 224 10.83 18.60 -8.90
N ASP A 225 10.38 17.36 -9.16
CA ASP A 225 9.76 16.43 -8.23
C ASP A 225 9.94 15.00 -8.72
N TRP A 226 9.45 14.04 -7.96
CA TRP A 226 9.56 12.62 -8.33
C TRP A 226 8.73 12.28 -9.57
N ASN A 227 7.62 12.99 -9.81
CA ASN A 227 6.77 12.76 -10.97
C ASN A 227 7.49 13.10 -12.29
N ALA A 228 8.36 14.12 -12.28
CA ALA A 228 9.23 14.42 -13.41
C ALA A 228 10.25 13.29 -13.67
N VAL A 229 10.79 12.67 -12.61
CA VAL A 229 11.67 11.50 -12.73
C VAL A 229 10.89 10.30 -13.26
N LEU A 230 9.71 10.01 -12.69
CA LEU A 230 8.83 8.94 -13.17
C LEU A 230 8.52 9.09 -14.67
N GLN A 231 8.14 10.31 -15.08
CA GLN A 231 7.80 10.60 -16.48
C GLN A 231 8.97 10.30 -17.40
N SER A 232 10.13 10.90 -17.14
CA SER A 232 11.29 10.82 -18.04
C SER A 232 11.97 9.45 -18.02
N GLU A 233 11.97 8.76 -16.87
CA GLU A 233 12.76 7.55 -16.72
C GLU A 233 11.97 6.25 -16.92
N ILE A 234 10.64 6.31 -16.78
CA ILE A 234 9.80 5.11 -16.89
C ILE A 234 8.67 5.33 -17.93
N LEU A 235 7.83 6.36 -17.76
CA LEU A 235 6.62 6.46 -18.55
C LEU A 235 6.94 6.71 -20.04
N ASP A 236 7.78 7.68 -20.35
CA ASP A 236 8.18 8.02 -21.72
C ASP A 236 8.94 6.88 -22.40
N PRO A 237 9.99 6.29 -21.80
CA PRO A 237 10.72 5.19 -22.43
C PRO A 237 9.90 3.93 -22.67
N LEU A 238 8.88 3.67 -21.84
CA LEU A 238 7.97 2.53 -22.00
C LEU A 238 6.74 2.85 -22.86
N GLY A 239 6.53 4.11 -23.23
CA GLY A 239 5.34 4.56 -23.95
C GLY A 239 4.05 4.35 -23.15
N MET A 240 4.08 4.60 -21.83
CA MET A 240 2.94 4.53 -20.91
C MET A 240 2.12 5.83 -20.98
N THR A 241 1.53 6.09 -22.13
CA THR A 241 0.97 7.40 -22.50
C THR A 241 -0.33 7.76 -21.78
N ASP A 242 -1.05 6.78 -21.26
CA ASP A 242 -2.30 7.01 -20.52
C ASP A 242 -2.07 7.10 -19.01
N THR A 243 -0.89 6.68 -18.54
CA THR A 243 -0.53 6.72 -17.11
C THR A 243 -0.30 8.16 -16.65
N THR A 244 -0.92 8.55 -15.55
CA THR A 244 -0.88 9.90 -14.99
C THR A 244 -0.64 9.86 -13.49
N TYR A 245 -0.37 11.03 -12.88
CA TYR A 245 -0.05 11.15 -11.46
C TYR A 245 -0.72 12.39 -10.82
N SER A 246 -1.85 12.81 -11.36
CA SER A 246 -2.60 13.93 -10.78
C SER A 246 -4.11 13.70 -10.84
N ALA A 247 -4.81 14.32 -9.90
CA ALA A 247 -6.27 14.33 -9.85
C ALA A 247 -6.89 14.93 -11.12
N ALA A 248 -6.32 16.05 -11.59
CA ALA A 248 -6.81 16.74 -12.77
C ALA A 248 -6.68 15.88 -14.04
N ALA A 249 -5.55 15.19 -14.22
CA ALA A 249 -5.34 14.32 -15.37
C ALA A 249 -6.26 13.09 -15.33
N MET A 250 -6.47 12.48 -14.14
CA MET A 250 -7.42 11.38 -13.96
C MET A 250 -8.82 11.78 -14.41
N THR A 251 -9.34 12.88 -13.88
CA THR A 251 -10.72 13.33 -14.15
C THR A 251 -10.91 13.93 -15.56
N ALA A 252 -9.84 14.39 -16.20
CA ALA A 252 -9.89 14.84 -17.60
C ALA A 252 -10.04 13.67 -18.61
N SER A 253 -9.65 12.45 -18.24
CA SER A 253 -9.82 11.29 -19.10
C SER A 253 -11.29 10.87 -19.17
N ALA A 254 -11.84 10.76 -20.37
CA ALA A 254 -13.20 10.27 -20.57
C ALA A 254 -13.37 8.79 -20.21
N ASN A 255 -12.26 8.03 -20.07
CA ASN A 255 -12.23 6.61 -19.75
C ASN A 255 -11.58 6.35 -18.39
N HIS A 256 -12.07 7.00 -17.33
CA HIS A 256 -11.66 6.70 -15.96
C HIS A 256 -12.80 6.02 -15.17
N ALA A 257 -12.44 5.23 -14.19
CA ALA A 257 -13.37 4.63 -13.25
C ALA A 257 -13.68 5.59 -12.10
N VAL A 258 -14.87 5.48 -11.53
CA VAL A 258 -15.29 6.16 -10.30
C VAL A 258 -15.07 5.21 -9.12
N GLY A 259 -14.54 5.73 -8.02
CA GLY A 259 -14.20 4.93 -6.86
C GLY A 259 -15.43 4.55 -6.02
N HIS A 260 -15.40 3.36 -5.43
CA HIS A 260 -16.43 2.84 -4.53
C HIS A 260 -15.80 2.27 -3.26
N ARG A 261 -16.52 2.35 -2.17
CA ARG A 261 -16.17 1.75 -0.89
C ARG A 261 -17.10 0.58 -0.59
N TYR A 262 -16.53 -0.54 -0.15
CA TYR A 262 -17.30 -1.64 0.40
C TYR A 262 -17.95 -1.23 1.72
N THR A 263 -19.25 -1.55 1.88
CA THR A 263 -19.97 -1.52 3.16
C THR A 263 -20.63 -2.88 3.37
N ILE A 264 -21.15 -3.13 4.58
CA ILE A 264 -21.87 -4.38 4.86
C ILE A 264 -23.15 -4.51 4.01
N ASP A 265 -23.69 -3.39 3.54
CA ASP A 265 -24.91 -3.32 2.73
C ASP A 265 -24.60 -3.22 1.22
N GLY A 266 -23.34 -3.39 0.80
CA GLY A 266 -22.88 -3.30 -0.57
C GLY A 266 -21.95 -2.13 -0.84
N SER A 267 -21.60 -1.94 -2.11
CA SER A 267 -20.71 -0.85 -2.54
C SER A 267 -21.44 0.47 -2.64
N VAL A 268 -20.79 1.51 -2.14
CA VAL A 268 -21.24 2.92 -2.27
C VAL A 268 -20.17 3.72 -3.02
N GLU A 269 -20.62 4.59 -3.93
CA GLU A 269 -19.73 5.55 -4.60
C GLU A 269 -19.09 6.48 -3.58
N VAL A 270 -17.83 6.82 -3.76
CA VAL A 270 -17.11 7.76 -2.90
C VAL A 270 -16.75 9.01 -3.70
N PRO A 271 -16.86 10.21 -3.07
CA PRO A 271 -16.45 11.44 -3.72
C PRO A 271 -14.98 11.38 -4.14
N PHE A 272 -14.68 11.84 -5.34
CA PHE A 272 -13.31 11.91 -5.84
C PHE A 272 -12.52 12.94 -5.01
N ASP A 273 -11.42 12.50 -4.42
CA ASP A 273 -10.55 13.34 -3.60
C ASP A 273 -9.44 13.97 -4.46
N GLN A 274 -9.31 15.30 -4.40
CA GLN A 274 -8.29 16.03 -5.13
C GLN A 274 -6.93 15.98 -4.43
N LEU A 275 -6.88 15.64 -3.14
CA LEU A 275 -5.67 15.59 -2.34
C LEU A 275 -5.13 14.17 -2.24
N PHE A 276 -5.92 13.24 -1.73
CA PHE A 276 -5.48 11.84 -1.59
C PHE A 276 -5.86 11.01 -2.84
N PRO A 277 -4.96 10.21 -3.42
CA PRO A 277 -3.60 9.87 -2.94
C PRO A 277 -2.48 10.82 -3.40
N TYR A 278 -2.78 11.87 -4.13
CA TYR A 278 -1.79 12.73 -4.82
C TYR A 278 -0.85 13.47 -3.88
N ASP A 279 -1.32 13.86 -2.69
CA ASP A 279 -0.47 14.42 -1.63
C ASP A 279 0.49 13.41 -0.99
N PHE A 280 0.29 12.11 -1.27
CA PHE A 280 1.20 11.05 -0.84
C PHE A 280 2.31 10.78 -1.86
N ASP A 281 2.30 11.48 -3.00
CA ASP A 281 3.42 11.51 -3.94
C ASP A 281 3.88 10.09 -4.34
N ALA A 282 5.17 9.84 -4.38
CA ALA A 282 5.80 8.55 -4.69
C ALA A 282 5.31 7.35 -3.84
N ALA A 283 4.51 7.59 -2.81
CA ALA A 283 3.89 6.52 -2.04
C ALA A 283 2.56 6.03 -2.62
N GLY A 284 1.91 6.77 -3.60
CA GLY A 284 0.58 6.32 -4.01
C GLY A 284 -0.13 7.09 -5.14
N ASP A 285 0.50 8.02 -5.84
CA ASP A 285 -0.18 8.99 -6.70
C ASP A 285 -0.45 8.57 -8.17
N ILE A 286 -0.02 7.39 -8.60
CA ILE A 286 -0.17 6.96 -9.99
C ILE A 286 -1.61 6.52 -10.30
N ASN A 287 -2.10 6.96 -11.46
CA ASN A 287 -3.28 6.44 -12.14
C ASN A 287 -2.83 5.70 -13.39
N SER A 288 -3.34 4.48 -13.62
CA SER A 288 -2.92 3.70 -14.78
C SER A 288 -4.02 2.75 -15.25
N ASN A 289 -3.78 2.04 -16.35
CA ASN A 289 -4.63 1.03 -16.95
C ASN A 289 -3.85 -0.27 -17.20
N ILE A 290 -4.55 -1.32 -17.64
CA ILE A 290 -3.93 -2.64 -17.84
C ILE A 290 -2.86 -2.61 -18.95
N GLU A 291 -3.08 -1.86 -20.02
CA GLU A 291 -2.16 -1.84 -21.17
C GLU A 291 -0.83 -1.17 -20.81
N ASP A 292 -0.86 -0.05 -20.10
CA ASP A 292 0.35 0.63 -19.65
C ASP A 292 1.06 -0.15 -18.55
N MET A 293 0.30 -0.67 -17.56
CA MET A 293 0.88 -1.50 -16.51
C MET A 293 1.56 -2.75 -17.08
N ALA A 294 1.04 -3.33 -18.17
CA ALA A 294 1.67 -4.49 -18.81
C ALA A 294 3.04 -4.16 -19.41
N LYS A 295 3.24 -2.95 -19.93
CA LYS A 295 4.55 -2.49 -20.44
C LYS A 295 5.58 -2.45 -19.31
N TRP A 296 5.18 -1.90 -18.16
CA TRP A 296 6.04 -1.83 -16.99
C TRP A 296 6.30 -3.21 -16.37
N VAL A 297 5.29 -4.08 -16.28
CA VAL A 297 5.46 -5.47 -15.86
C VAL A 297 6.43 -6.21 -16.78
N SER A 298 6.34 -6.03 -18.09
CA SER A 298 7.27 -6.63 -19.07
C SER A 298 8.72 -6.17 -18.80
N LEU A 299 8.94 -4.90 -18.47
CA LEU A 299 10.26 -4.39 -18.05
C LEU A 299 10.79 -5.13 -16.82
N GLN A 300 9.96 -5.33 -15.78
CA GLN A 300 10.33 -6.06 -14.58
C GLN A 300 10.72 -7.51 -14.89
N LEU A 301 9.91 -8.20 -15.71
CA LEU A 301 10.14 -9.59 -16.10
C LEU A 301 11.36 -9.77 -17.01
N ALA A 302 11.75 -8.73 -17.75
CA ALA A 302 12.93 -8.71 -18.62
C ALA A 302 14.20 -8.24 -17.91
N GLY A 303 14.18 -8.06 -16.58
CA GLY A 303 15.33 -7.61 -15.82
C GLY A 303 15.80 -6.21 -16.19
N GLY A 304 14.85 -5.30 -16.47
CA GLY A 304 15.13 -3.88 -16.72
C GLY A 304 15.45 -3.52 -18.16
N THR A 305 15.17 -4.41 -19.12
CA THR A 305 15.37 -4.17 -20.57
C THR A 305 14.01 -4.16 -21.28
N THR A 306 13.77 -3.16 -22.12
CA THR A 306 12.53 -3.10 -22.91
C THR A 306 12.50 -4.17 -24.01
N PRO A 307 11.33 -4.52 -24.58
CA PRO A 307 11.25 -5.41 -25.74
C PRO A 307 12.08 -4.93 -26.94
N GLY A 308 12.28 -3.63 -27.08
CA GLY A 308 13.14 -3.03 -28.11
C GLY A 308 14.64 -3.10 -27.81
N GLY A 309 15.06 -3.72 -26.71
CA GLY A 309 16.48 -3.89 -26.33
C GLY A 309 17.08 -2.70 -25.59
N GLN A 310 16.33 -1.64 -25.31
CA GLN A 310 16.80 -0.52 -24.51
C GLN A 310 16.88 -0.94 -23.04
N ARG A 311 18.04 -0.77 -22.40
CA ARG A 311 18.19 -0.96 -20.95
C ARG A 311 17.77 0.30 -20.22
N ILE A 312 16.77 0.18 -19.38
CA ILE A 312 16.24 1.25 -18.51
C ILE A 312 16.92 1.21 -17.15
N VAL A 313 17.10 0.01 -16.60
CA VAL A 313 17.75 -0.24 -15.31
C VAL A 313 18.58 -1.52 -15.39
N SER A 314 19.68 -1.60 -14.63
CA SER A 314 20.47 -2.83 -14.58
C SER A 314 19.70 -3.97 -13.92
N ALA A 315 19.96 -5.19 -14.38
CA ALA A 315 19.36 -6.39 -13.77
C ALA A 315 19.75 -6.55 -12.30
N GLU A 316 20.98 -6.13 -11.95
CA GLU A 316 21.51 -6.18 -10.59
C GLU A 316 20.72 -5.27 -9.63
N ASN A 317 20.61 -3.97 -9.95
CA ASN A 317 19.90 -3.02 -9.10
C ASN A 317 18.38 -3.26 -9.09
N LEU A 318 17.81 -3.74 -10.19
CA LEU A 318 16.42 -4.15 -10.21
C LEU A 318 16.18 -5.37 -9.29
N ALA A 319 17.01 -6.41 -9.36
CA ALA A 319 16.95 -7.59 -8.49
C ALA A 319 17.18 -7.22 -7.00
N TYR A 320 18.04 -6.23 -6.73
CA TYR A 320 18.23 -5.71 -5.38
C TYR A 320 16.93 -5.17 -4.78
N THR A 321 16.06 -4.55 -5.59
CA THR A 321 14.76 -4.06 -5.13
C THR A 321 13.80 -5.18 -4.71
N HIS A 322 13.96 -6.38 -5.25
CA HIS A 322 13.18 -7.57 -4.91
C HIS A 322 13.79 -8.39 -3.74
N THR A 323 14.96 -8.00 -3.24
CA THR A 323 15.65 -8.74 -2.17
C THR A 323 15.00 -8.47 -0.81
N PRO A 324 14.55 -9.50 -0.07
CA PRO A 324 13.96 -9.37 1.26
C PRO A 324 14.81 -8.55 2.24
N LYS A 325 14.17 -7.65 2.99
CA LYS A 325 14.82 -6.78 3.99
C LYS A 325 14.27 -6.97 5.39
N VAL A 326 13.01 -7.35 5.53
CA VAL A 326 12.35 -7.58 6.83
C VAL A 326 11.23 -8.62 6.67
N ALA A 327 11.03 -9.46 7.67
CA ALA A 327 9.89 -10.38 7.70
C ALA A 327 8.57 -9.59 7.87
N LEU A 328 7.63 -9.82 6.98
CA LEU A 328 6.26 -9.31 7.05
C LEU A 328 5.38 -10.26 7.91
N SER A 329 5.62 -11.56 7.75
CA SER A 329 4.98 -12.64 8.49
C SER A 329 5.90 -13.88 8.46
N ASP A 330 5.42 -15.01 8.94
CA ASP A 330 6.07 -16.32 8.80
C ASP A 330 6.12 -16.83 7.34
N LYS A 331 5.38 -16.21 6.42
CA LYS A 331 5.22 -16.65 5.03
C LYS A 331 5.58 -15.59 3.99
N ALA A 332 5.96 -14.41 4.40
CA ALA A 332 6.25 -13.31 3.48
C ALA A 332 7.26 -12.33 4.07
N PHE A 333 7.99 -11.66 3.17
CA PHE A 333 8.98 -10.65 3.48
C PHE A 333 8.63 -9.35 2.77
N TYR A 334 9.10 -8.23 3.28
CA TYR A 334 9.08 -6.97 2.55
C TYR A 334 10.50 -6.64 2.05
N ALA A 335 10.58 -6.24 0.81
CA ALA A 335 11.80 -5.82 0.13
C ALA A 335 11.81 -4.28 -0.01
N LEU A 336 12.23 -3.74 -1.15
CA LEU A 336 12.21 -2.31 -1.41
C LEU A 336 10.97 -1.93 -2.25
N GLY A 337 9.84 -1.72 -1.60
CA GLY A 337 8.56 -1.44 -2.28
C GLY A 337 7.88 -2.68 -2.87
N TRP A 338 8.27 -3.87 -2.42
CA TRP A 338 7.72 -5.15 -2.85
C TRP A 338 7.52 -6.11 -1.67
N VAL A 339 6.51 -6.94 -1.75
CA VAL A 339 6.33 -8.13 -0.91
C VAL A 339 6.93 -9.31 -1.66
N VAL A 340 7.71 -10.15 -0.98
CA VAL A 340 8.24 -11.41 -1.50
C VAL A 340 7.60 -12.55 -0.72
N GLN A 341 6.87 -13.38 -1.41
CA GLN A 341 6.14 -14.52 -0.86
C GLN A 341 6.68 -15.81 -1.44
N PRO A 342 7.48 -16.58 -0.67
CA PRO A 342 7.93 -17.90 -1.09
C PRO A 342 6.76 -18.84 -1.31
N THR A 343 6.80 -19.60 -2.42
CA THR A 343 5.85 -20.67 -2.72
C THR A 343 6.60 -21.94 -3.12
N PRO A 344 5.96 -23.13 -3.11
CA PRO A 344 6.61 -24.38 -3.54
C PRO A 344 7.16 -24.32 -4.97
N ASN A 345 6.59 -23.49 -5.84
CA ASN A 345 6.95 -23.39 -7.25
C ASN A 345 7.63 -22.05 -7.63
N GLY A 346 8.30 -21.42 -6.65
CA GLY A 346 9.06 -20.18 -6.81
C GLY A 346 8.41 -18.98 -6.13
N ASP A 347 9.18 -17.95 -5.90
CA ASP A 347 8.74 -16.75 -5.19
C ASP A 347 7.76 -15.93 -6.02
N ILE A 348 6.69 -15.46 -5.38
CA ILE A 348 5.80 -14.44 -5.94
C ILE A 348 6.24 -13.09 -5.35
N VAL A 349 6.59 -12.15 -6.23
CA VAL A 349 6.96 -10.78 -5.87
C VAL A 349 5.77 -9.88 -6.22
N TRP A 350 5.21 -9.17 -5.25
CA TRP A 350 3.99 -8.41 -5.49
C TRP A 350 3.89 -7.15 -4.63
N HIS A 351 3.06 -6.21 -5.07
CA HIS A 351 2.59 -5.12 -4.23
C HIS A 351 1.12 -4.82 -4.54
N ASP A 352 0.37 -4.56 -3.50
CA ASP A 352 -1.01 -4.07 -3.63
C ASP A 352 -1.07 -2.55 -3.53
N GLY A 353 -2.21 -2.00 -3.90
CA GLY A 353 -2.50 -0.59 -3.73
C GLY A 353 -3.93 -0.38 -3.30
N GLY A 354 -4.13 0.59 -2.44
CA GLY A 354 -5.45 1.00 -1.99
C GLY A 354 -5.55 2.52 -1.89
N THR A 355 -6.67 3.05 -2.33
CA THR A 355 -7.07 4.45 -2.13
C THR A 355 -8.50 4.50 -1.58
N PHE A 356 -9.10 5.66 -1.48
CA PHE A 356 -10.47 5.75 -0.95
C PHE A 356 -11.55 5.06 -1.80
N GLY A 357 -11.28 4.70 -3.00
CA GLY A 357 -12.29 4.04 -3.84
C GLY A 357 -11.73 3.00 -4.78
N PHE A 358 -10.42 2.73 -4.70
CA PHE A 358 -9.76 1.84 -5.64
C PHE A 358 -8.88 0.83 -4.91
N ALA A 359 -8.70 -0.30 -5.53
CA ALA A 359 -7.72 -1.30 -5.12
C ALA A 359 -7.00 -1.83 -6.36
N ALA A 360 -5.71 -2.12 -6.19
CA ALA A 360 -4.86 -2.65 -7.25
C ALA A 360 -3.95 -3.74 -6.72
N MET A 361 -3.48 -4.60 -7.61
CA MET A 361 -2.38 -5.52 -7.36
C MET A 361 -1.54 -5.67 -8.62
N VAL A 362 -0.24 -5.69 -8.44
CA VAL A 362 0.73 -6.17 -9.41
C VAL A 362 1.52 -7.30 -8.79
N ALA A 363 1.63 -8.43 -9.50
CA ALA A 363 2.34 -9.60 -9.00
C ALA A 363 3.19 -10.22 -10.11
N LEU A 364 4.38 -10.66 -9.77
CA LEU A 364 5.41 -11.18 -10.66
C LEU A 364 5.86 -12.55 -10.16
N GLN A 365 6.10 -13.45 -11.08
CA GLN A 365 6.91 -14.64 -10.88
C GLN A 365 8.08 -14.56 -11.87
N LEU A 366 9.23 -14.12 -11.38
CA LEU A 366 10.35 -13.68 -12.21
C LEU A 366 10.99 -14.81 -13.01
N ASP A 367 11.17 -16.00 -12.40
CA ASP A 367 11.83 -17.15 -13.05
C ASP A 367 11.01 -17.68 -14.25
N ARG A 368 9.67 -17.59 -14.17
CA ARG A 368 8.75 -18.00 -15.24
C ARG A 368 8.39 -16.86 -16.17
N LYS A 369 8.89 -15.65 -15.90
CA LYS A 369 8.55 -14.41 -16.63
C LYS A 369 7.04 -14.20 -16.75
N LEU A 370 6.33 -14.37 -15.63
CA LEU A 370 4.89 -14.28 -15.55
C LEU A 370 4.49 -13.10 -14.68
N GLY A 371 3.54 -12.29 -15.12
CA GLY A 371 3.00 -11.16 -14.37
C GLY A 371 1.48 -11.11 -14.41
N VAL A 372 0.87 -10.67 -13.32
CA VAL A 372 -0.57 -10.46 -13.20
C VAL A 372 -0.83 -9.06 -12.67
N ILE A 373 -1.76 -8.35 -13.29
CA ILE A 373 -2.20 -7.01 -12.93
C ILE A 373 -3.70 -7.08 -12.68
N VAL A 374 -4.17 -6.57 -11.55
CA VAL A 374 -5.59 -6.46 -11.24
C VAL A 374 -5.89 -5.06 -10.73
N LEU A 375 -6.84 -4.37 -11.38
CA LEU A 375 -7.27 -3.02 -11.02
C LEU A 375 -8.78 -3.05 -10.74
N SER A 376 -9.22 -2.43 -9.64
CA SER A 376 -10.63 -2.41 -9.23
C SER A 376 -11.04 -1.02 -8.77
N ASN A 377 -12.27 -0.65 -9.08
CA ASN A 377 -12.89 0.58 -8.58
C ASN A 377 -13.67 0.36 -7.27
N GLN A 378 -13.21 -0.58 -6.45
CA GLN A 378 -13.69 -0.76 -5.08
C GLN A 378 -12.52 -0.96 -4.13
N SER A 379 -12.50 -0.20 -3.05
CA SER A 379 -11.54 -0.36 -1.95
C SER A 379 -12.04 -1.32 -0.86
N THR A 380 -11.13 -1.75 0.02
CA THR A 380 -11.40 -2.41 1.32
C THR A 380 -11.46 -3.94 1.30
N VAL A 381 -11.98 -4.58 0.25
CA VAL A 381 -12.23 -6.05 0.29
C VAL A 381 -11.00 -6.90 -0.02
N GLY A 382 -9.98 -6.33 -0.68
CA GLY A 382 -8.76 -7.07 -1.06
C GLY A 382 -8.96 -8.03 -2.23
N MET A 383 -10.02 -7.89 -3.00
CA MET A 383 -10.28 -8.73 -4.17
C MET A 383 -9.13 -8.75 -5.18
N PRO A 384 -8.47 -7.62 -5.55
CA PRO A 384 -7.31 -7.67 -6.44
C PRO A 384 -6.18 -8.56 -5.95
N ILE A 385 -5.87 -8.54 -4.64
CA ILE A 385 -4.85 -9.40 -4.03
C ILE A 385 -5.25 -10.87 -4.18
N GLY A 386 -6.47 -11.19 -3.77
CA GLY A 386 -6.98 -12.56 -3.84
C GLY A 386 -6.98 -13.11 -5.27
N LEU A 387 -7.45 -12.32 -6.23
CA LEU A 387 -7.52 -12.70 -7.63
C LEU A 387 -6.13 -12.84 -8.27
N GLY A 388 -5.22 -11.93 -7.98
CA GLY A 388 -3.85 -11.98 -8.51
C GLY A 388 -3.09 -13.22 -8.01
N LEU A 389 -3.15 -13.50 -6.71
CA LEU A 389 -2.53 -14.70 -6.12
C LEU A 389 -3.21 -15.99 -6.60
N TRP A 390 -4.55 -16.04 -6.66
CA TRP A 390 -5.28 -17.18 -7.22
C TRP A 390 -4.86 -17.49 -8.66
N THR A 391 -4.72 -16.46 -9.48
CA THR A 391 -4.31 -16.61 -10.89
C THR A 391 -2.90 -17.19 -11.00
N LEU A 392 -1.95 -16.66 -10.21
CA LEU A 392 -0.57 -17.17 -10.19
C LEU A 392 -0.51 -18.59 -9.63
N ASP A 393 -1.20 -18.90 -8.54
CA ASP A 393 -1.21 -20.25 -7.97
C ASP A 393 -1.73 -21.28 -8.97
N ARG A 394 -2.79 -20.96 -9.73
CA ARG A 394 -3.28 -21.81 -10.81
C ARG A 394 -2.26 -22.01 -11.92
N LEU A 395 -1.62 -20.94 -12.36
CA LEU A 395 -0.62 -21.01 -13.43
C LEU A 395 0.67 -21.71 -12.99
N LEU A 396 1.03 -21.63 -11.73
CA LEU A 396 2.23 -22.25 -11.17
C LEU A 396 1.99 -23.69 -10.67
N GLY A 397 0.74 -24.10 -10.49
CA GLY A 397 0.39 -25.38 -9.88
C GLY A 397 0.65 -25.40 -8.36
N ASN A 398 0.55 -24.26 -7.70
CA ASN A 398 0.60 -24.15 -6.24
C ASN A 398 -0.67 -24.74 -5.59
N PRO A 399 -0.62 -25.09 -4.29
CA PRO A 399 -1.81 -25.46 -3.54
C PRO A 399 -2.89 -24.38 -3.59
N MET A 400 -4.14 -24.81 -3.72
CA MET A 400 -5.27 -23.88 -3.77
C MET A 400 -5.53 -23.24 -2.41
N VAL A 401 -5.70 -21.93 -2.42
CA VAL A 401 -6.08 -21.11 -1.27
C VAL A 401 -7.39 -20.39 -1.58
N ASP A 402 -8.31 -20.39 -0.63
CA ASP A 402 -9.56 -19.64 -0.72
C ASP A 402 -9.32 -18.17 -0.31
N TYR A 403 -8.68 -17.43 -1.21
CA TYR A 403 -8.34 -16.02 -0.98
C TYR A 403 -9.57 -15.14 -0.79
N GLU A 404 -10.69 -15.46 -1.46
CA GLU A 404 -11.94 -14.71 -1.37
C GLU A 404 -12.47 -14.72 0.07
N SER A 405 -12.69 -15.91 0.61
CA SER A 405 -13.19 -16.06 1.99
C SER A 405 -12.25 -15.40 3.00
N ILE A 406 -10.93 -15.51 2.80
CA ILE A 406 -9.92 -14.89 3.69
C ILE A 406 -10.02 -13.36 3.64
N THR A 407 -10.05 -12.76 2.45
CA THR A 407 -10.07 -11.31 2.30
C THR A 407 -11.39 -10.71 2.76
N LEU A 408 -12.52 -11.35 2.44
CA LEU A 408 -13.85 -10.92 2.86
C LEU A 408 -14.03 -11.03 4.39
N ALA A 409 -13.60 -12.15 4.99
CA ALA A 409 -13.65 -12.31 6.44
C ALA A 409 -12.85 -11.23 7.16
N LYS A 410 -11.66 -10.90 6.63
CA LYS A 410 -10.82 -9.83 7.17
C LYS A 410 -11.49 -8.45 7.05
N ALA A 411 -12.09 -8.12 5.90
CA ALA A 411 -12.79 -6.86 5.69
C ALA A 411 -13.96 -6.69 6.68
N LYS A 412 -14.77 -7.74 6.84
CA LYS A 412 -15.89 -7.76 7.80
C LYS A 412 -15.43 -7.62 9.25
N ALA A 413 -14.36 -8.31 9.64
CA ALA A 413 -13.79 -8.23 10.98
C ALA A 413 -13.28 -6.81 11.28
N THR A 414 -12.53 -6.20 10.36
CA THR A 414 -12.03 -4.83 10.50
C THR A 414 -13.17 -3.83 10.69
N TYR A 415 -14.20 -3.88 9.83
CA TYR A 415 -15.38 -3.02 9.96
C TYR A 415 -16.09 -3.19 11.31
N THR A 416 -16.29 -4.44 11.73
CA THR A 416 -16.96 -4.75 13.00
C THR A 416 -16.16 -4.26 14.20
N ASP A 417 -14.83 -4.41 14.17
CA ASP A 417 -13.95 -3.95 15.26
C ASP A 417 -13.91 -2.44 15.36
N ASP A 418 -13.90 -1.73 14.23
CA ASP A 418 -13.92 -0.27 14.21
C ASP A 418 -15.24 0.28 14.78
N VAL A 419 -16.37 -0.28 14.36
CA VAL A 419 -17.70 0.08 14.91
C VAL A 419 -17.76 -0.17 16.42
N LYS A 420 -17.28 -1.34 16.90
CA LYS A 420 -17.26 -1.66 18.33
C LYS A 420 -16.40 -0.71 19.14
N ARG A 421 -15.23 -0.31 18.60
CA ARG A 421 -14.28 0.57 19.27
C ARG A 421 -14.86 1.94 19.57
N VAL A 422 -15.68 2.48 18.66
CA VAL A 422 -16.30 3.81 18.81
C VAL A 422 -17.71 3.76 19.42
N ALA A 423 -18.27 2.57 19.61
CA ALA A 423 -19.59 2.42 20.21
C ALA A 423 -19.63 3.09 21.59
N ARG A 424 -20.61 3.96 21.77
CA ARG A 424 -20.80 4.63 23.06
C ARG A 424 -21.22 3.60 24.12
N PRO A 425 -20.69 3.66 25.36
CA PRO A 425 -21.18 2.81 26.46
C PRO A 425 -22.69 2.91 26.63
N ALA A 426 -23.34 1.84 27.08
CA ALA A 426 -24.80 1.82 27.30
C ALA A 426 -25.24 2.84 28.38
N ASP A 427 -24.40 3.07 29.39
CA ASP A 427 -24.63 4.07 30.45
C ASP A 427 -23.43 5.04 30.50
N PRO A 428 -23.34 6.01 29.56
CA PRO A 428 -22.21 6.91 29.49
C PRO A 428 -22.27 7.95 30.60
N GLN A 429 -21.15 8.16 31.27
CA GLN A 429 -21.02 9.24 32.23
C GLN A 429 -21.18 10.59 31.54
N PRO A 430 -21.82 11.59 32.21
CA PRO A 430 -21.94 12.93 31.65
C PRO A 430 -20.58 13.55 31.33
N SER A 431 -20.46 14.15 30.15
CA SER A 431 -19.23 14.83 29.74
C SER A 431 -19.20 16.27 30.28
N PRO A 432 -18.06 16.77 30.73
CA PRO A 432 -17.88 18.17 31.08
C PRO A 432 -18.23 19.09 29.87
N PRO A 433 -18.76 20.31 30.12
CA PRO A 433 -19.00 21.27 29.04
C PRO A 433 -17.68 21.68 28.38
N LEU A 434 -17.69 21.84 27.04
CA LEU A 434 -16.50 22.19 26.26
C LEU A 434 -16.15 23.69 26.31
N ALA A 435 -17.10 24.58 26.66
CA ALA A 435 -16.87 26.01 26.68
C ALA A 435 -15.70 26.45 27.59
N PRO A 436 -15.53 25.94 28.83
CA PRO A 436 -14.37 26.27 29.66
C PRO A 436 -13.05 25.70 29.11
N LEU A 437 -13.11 24.71 28.22
CA LEU A 437 -11.98 24.04 27.61
C LEU A 437 -11.48 24.76 26.35
N ALA A 438 -12.28 25.67 25.79
CA ALA A 438 -11.92 26.47 24.62
C ALA A 438 -10.62 27.26 24.85
N GLY A 439 -9.82 27.42 23.79
CA GLY A 439 -8.53 28.12 23.87
C GLY A 439 -7.57 27.75 22.77
N ASN A 440 -6.35 28.26 22.88
CA ASN A 440 -5.28 27.98 21.94
C ASN A 440 -4.42 26.83 22.46
N PHE A 441 -3.97 26.01 21.54
CA PHE A 441 -3.15 24.82 21.78
C PHE A 441 -2.04 24.72 20.74
N ALA A 442 -0.99 23.97 21.05
CA ALA A 442 0.06 23.65 20.09
C ALA A 442 0.51 22.21 20.23
N ASN A 443 0.83 21.59 19.08
CA ASN A 443 1.46 20.27 19.02
C ASN A 443 2.67 20.36 18.07
N PRO A 444 3.82 19.72 18.41
CA PRO A 444 5.02 19.82 17.57
C PRO A 444 4.83 19.34 16.13
N SER A 445 3.97 18.34 15.88
CA SER A 445 3.70 17.81 14.54
C SER A 445 2.66 18.60 13.76
N PHE A 446 1.64 19.14 14.45
CA PHE A 446 0.53 19.87 13.83
C PHE A 446 0.72 21.39 13.81
N GLY A 447 1.62 21.90 14.65
CA GLY A 447 1.72 23.35 14.89
C GLY A 447 0.61 23.86 15.82
N LYS A 448 0.18 25.11 15.59
CA LYS A 448 -0.88 25.77 16.35
C LYS A 448 -2.25 25.22 16.00
N ALA A 449 -3.09 25.12 17.01
CA ALA A 449 -4.50 24.74 16.91
C ALA A 449 -5.36 25.57 17.86
N ALA A 450 -6.64 25.67 17.59
CA ALA A 450 -7.56 26.41 18.44
C ALA A 450 -8.85 25.61 18.64
N LEU A 451 -9.21 25.37 19.91
CA LEU A 451 -10.53 24.82 20.23
C LEU A 451 -11.51 25.98 20.32
N ARG A 452 -12.50 25.98 19.44
CA ARG A 452 -13.55 27.01 19.35
C ARG A 452 -14.90 26.38 19.54
N MET A 453 -15.80 27.12 20.20
CA MET A 453 -17.21 26.74 20.28
C MET A 453 -17.90 27.00 18.93
N ASP A 454 -18.77 26.09 18.54
CA ASP A 454 -19.66 26.16 17.39
C ASP A 454 -21.08 25.77 17.87
N GLY A 455 -21.84 26.76 18.33
CA GLY A 455 -23.07 26.52 19.08
C GLY A 455 -22.79 25.73 20.37
N ASP A 456 -23.49 24.60 20.52
CA ASP A 456 -23.35 23.67 21.66
C ASP A 456 -22.20 22.65 21.47
N THR A 457 -21.55 22.63 20.30
CA THR A 457 -20.39 21.77 19.99
C THR A 457 -19.10 22.58 20.01
N ALA A 458 -17.96 21.90 19.90
CA ALA A 458 -16.68 22.55 19.73
C ALA A 458 -15.87 21.85 18.61
N ALA A 459 -15.05 22.63 17.94
CA ALA A 459 -14.12 22.11 16.94
C ALA A 459 -12.69 22.53 17.26
N LEU A 460 -11.76 21.58 17.13
CA LEU A 460 -10.33 21.84 17.12
C LEU A 460 -9.91 22.19 15.70
N GLU A 461 -9.55 23.44 15.48
CA GLU A 461 -9.07 23.93 14.19
C GLU A 461 -7.55 23.89 14.14
N ILE A 462 -6.98 23.24 13.13
CA ILE A 462 -5.53 23.16 12.87
C ILE A 462 -5.14 24.38 12.02
N ALA A 463 -4.39 25.30 12.59
CA ALA A 463 -4.08 26.59 11.95
C ALA A 463 -3.34 26.45 10.61
N ALA A 464 -2.43 25.47 10.49
CA ALA A 464 -1.61 25.26 9.29
C ALA A 464 -2.42 24.83 8.05
N SER A 465 -3.54 24.13 8.23
CA SER A 465 -4.32 23.55 7.13
C SER A 465 -5.75 24.06 7.06
N GLY A 466 -6.28 24.57 8.17
CA GLY A 466 -7.70 24.91 8.34
C GLY A 466 -8.61 23.69 8.60
N ALA A 467 -8.03 22.50 8.80
CA ALA A 467 -8.81 21.32 9.16
C ALA A 467 -9.50 21.51 10.51
N LYS A 468 -10.78 21.14 10.59
CA LYS A 468 -11.59 21.22 11.82
C LYS A 468 -11.98 19.83 12.26
N LEU A 469 -11.71 19.50 13.52
CA LEU A 469 -12.14 18.25 14.17
C LEU A 469 -13.24 18.58 15.16
N ARG A 470 -14.49 18.21 14.85
CA ARG A 470 -15.61 18.37 15.78
C ARG A 470 -15.48 17.39 16.92
N LEU A 471 -15.66 17.88 18.14
CA LEU A 471 -15.64 17.09 19.37
C LEU A 471 -17.07 16.80 19.83
N ASP A 472 -17.43 15.52 19.87
CA ASP A 472 -18.73 15.06 20.35
C ASP A 472 -18.57 14.28 21.68
N PRO A 473 -19.43 14.50 22.70
CA PRO A 473 -19.39 13.76 23.96
C PRO A 473 -19.48 12.25 23.77
N TRP A 474 -18.55 11.50 24.38
CA TRP A 474 -18.56 10.04 24.28
C TRP A 474 -18.78 9.37 25.65
N ASN A 475 -17.91 9.61 26.62
CA ASN A 475 -18.04 9.08 27.98
C ASN A 475 -17.18 9.86 28.97
N GLY A 476 -17.79 10.53 29.96
CA GLY A 476 -17.08 11.36 30.93
C GLY A 476 -16.19 12.40 30.24
N ALA A 477 -14.91 12.47 30.60
CA ALA A 477 -13.94 13.41 30.02
C ALA A 477 -13.42 13.01 28.64
N VAL A 478 -13.98 11.98 27.99
CA VAL A 478 -13.60 11.51 26.66
C VAL A 478 -14.63 11.97 25.63
N TYR A 479 -14.13 12.52 24.54
CA TYR A 479 -14.91 12.94 23.36
C TYR A 479 -14.45 12.15 22.16
N THR A 480 -15.28 12.04 21.13
CA THR A 480 -14.85 11.61 19.79
C THR A 480 -14.47 12.82 18.96
N ALA A 481 -13.50 12.66 18.05
CA ALA A 481 -13.09 13.70 17.12
C ALA A 481 -13.37 13.26 15.69
N THR A 482 -14.19 14.05 14.97
CA THR A 482 -14.62 13.76 13.60
C THR A 482 -14.21 14.92 12.68
N LEU A 483 -13.62 14.62 11.53
CA LEU A 483 -13.24 15.64 10.54
C LEU A 483 -14.50 16.28 9.94
N VAL A 484 -14.57 17.61 9.99
CA VAL A 484 -15.69 18.37 9.44
C VAL A 484 -15.56 18.42 7.91
N PRO A 485 -16.62 18.05 7.14
CA PRO A 485 -16.55 17.95 5.67
C PRO A 485 -16.73 19.32 5.00
N GLU A 486 -15.79 20.25 5.23
CA GLU A 486 -15.84 21.60 4.67
C GLU A 486 -14.71 21.85 3.65
N GLY A 487 -15.03 22.57 2.56
CA GLY A 487 -14.05 23.00 1.55
C GLY A 487 -13.26 21.81 0.98
N LYS A 488 -11.92 21.91 0.97
CA LYS A 488 -11.05 20.84 0.48
C LYS A 488 -11.12 19.53 1.27
N PHE A 489 -11.70 19.56 2.48
CA PHE A 489 -11.86 18.36 3.32
C PHE A 489 -13.18 17.62 3.10
N ALA A 490 -14.08 18.11 2.26
CA ALA A 490 -15.39 17.49 2.04
C ALA A 490 -15.26 16.04 1.53
N ALA A 491 -14.40 15.82 0.54
CA ALA A 491 -14.19 14.49 -0.04
C ALA A 491 -13.47 13.56 0.96
N VAL A 492 -12.35 13.98 1.55
CA VAL A 492 -11.62 13.14 2.50
C VAL A 492 -12.44 12.78 3.73
N ALA A 493 -13.22 13.71 4.28
CA ALA A 493 -14.08 13.44 5.42
C ALA A 493 -15.20 12.44 5.09
N SER A 494 -15.81 12.56 3.90
CA SER A 494 -16.79 11.59 3.39
C SER A 494 -16.14 10.21 3.20
N ASN A 495 -14.92 10.16 2.68
CA ASN A 495 -14.19 8.93 2.40
C ASN A 495 -13.70 8.22 3.68
N LEU A 496 -13.36 8.97 4.74
CA LEU A 496 -13.08 8.40 6.06
C LEU A 496 -14.33 7.77 6.69
N GLY A 497 -15.51 8.16 6.20
CA GLY A 497 -16.80 7.59 6.61
C GLY A 497 -17.37 8.25 7.86
N PRO A 498 -18.47 7.70 8.41
CA PRO A 498 -19.21 8.31 9.51
C PRO A 498 -18.56 8.13 10.88
N LEU A 499 -17.53 7.29 10.97
CA LEU A 499 -16.84 7.02 12.24
C LEU A 499 -15.88 8.17 12.59
N PRO A 500 -15.70 8.48 13.89
CA PRO A 500 -14.68 9.43 14.30
C PRO A 500 -13.29 8.94 13.91
N ILE A 501 -12.35 9.86 13.77
CA ILE A 501 -10.95 9.52 13.45
C ILE A 501 -10.07 9.36 14.71
N ALA A 502 -10.53 9.93 15.84
CA ALA A 502 -9.79 9.90 17.10
C ALA A 502 -10.71 9.97 18.31
N PHE A 503 -10.19 9.58 19.46
CA PHE A 503 -10.67 10.04 20.75
C PHE A 503 -9.90 11.28 21.18
N ALA A 504 -10.62 12.21 21.82
CA ALA A 504 -10.08 13.43 22.41
C ALA A 504 -10.29 13.41 23.93
N GLN A 505 -9.22 13.66 24.69
CA GLN A 505 -9.28 13.68 26.14
C GLN A 505 -8.51 14.87 26.71
N PHE A 506 -9.14 15.64 27.60
CA PHE A 506 -8.48 16.73 28.31
C PHE A 506 -7.78 16.21 29.56
N GLN A 507 -6.54 16.65 29.76
CA GLN A 507 -5.74 16.41 30.94
C GLN A 507 -5.61 17.71 31.71
N ASN A 508 -5.84 17.65 33.02
CA ASN A 508 -5.82 18.80 33.92
C ASN A 508 -4.55 18.79 34.78
N ASP A 509 -4.13 19.96 35.22
CA ASP A 509 -3.13 20.09 36.29
C ASP A 509 -3.74 19.72 37.67
N LYS A 510 -2.90 19.85 38.72
CA LYS A 510 -3.31 19.59 40.12
C LYS A 510 -4.45 20.48 40.61
N ASP A 511 -4.66 21.63 39.99
CA ASP A 511 -5.65 22.62 40.36
C ASP A 511 -6.94 22.46 39.47
N GLY A 512 -6.99 21.40 38.68
CA GLY A 512 -8.15 21.08 37.82
C GLY A 512 -8.22 21.90 36.53
N LYS A 513 -7.19 22.67 36.17
CA LYS A 513 -7.16 23.47 34.95
C LYS A 513 -6.70 22.63 33.77
N PRO A 514 -7.40 22.65 32.62
CA PRO A 514 -7.01 21.90 31.44
C PRO A 514 -5.69 22.44 30.86
N THR A 515 -4.70 21.56 30.74
CA THR A 515 -3.35 21.89 30.21
C THR A 515 -3.05 21.24 28.89
N THR A 516 -3.68 20.10 28.62
CA THR A 516 -3.39 19.29 27.42
C THR A 516 -4.68 18.71 26.86
N LEU A 517 -4.83 18.79 25.55
CA LEU A 517 -5.79 18.02 24.78
C LEU A 517 -5.02 16.88 24.08
N ARG A 518 -5.29 15.63 24.48
CA ARG A 518 -4.75 14.43 23.83
C ARG A 518 -5.72 13.93 22.78
N LEU A 519 -5.26 13.83 21.54
CA LEU A 519 -5.93 13.10 20.47
C LEU A 519 -5.30 11.72 20.31
N THR A 520 -6.10 10.65 20.47
CA THR A 520 -5.66 9.27 20.23
C THR A 520 -6.36 8.75 18.99
N LEU A 521 -5.61 8.50 17.92
CA LEU A 521 -6.15 8.02 16.66
C LEU A 521 -6.76 6.63 16.84
N LEU A 522 -7.88 6.40 16.17
CA LEU A 522 -8.50 5.07 16.12
C LEU A 522 -7.68 4.09 15.29
N ASP A 523 -7.06 4.58 14.23
CA ASP A 523 -6.14 3.78 13.44
C ASP A 523 -4.73 3.84 14.04
N GLY A 524 -4.19 2.67 14.39
CA GLY A 524 -2.85 2.52 14.95
C GLY A 524 -2.65 3.01 16.39
N GLY A 525 -3.63 3.71 16.99
CA GLY A 525 -3.55 4.18 18.39
C GLY A 525 -2.51 5.27 18.66
N GLN A 526 -1.95 5.91 17.62
CA GLN A 526 -0.99 7.00 17.78
C GLN A 526 -1.65 8.18 18.50
N ALA A 527 -0.96 8.75 19.50
CA ALA A 527 -1.47 9.86 20.30
C ALA A 527 -0.69 11.16 20.03
N TYR A 528 -1.40 12.27 20.07
CA TYR A 528 -0.85 13.62 19.90
C TYR A 528 -1.32 14.52 21.04
N ASP A 529 -0.37 15.04 21.78
CA ASP A 529 -0.63 15.95 22.89
C ASP A 529 -0.56 17.41 22.41
N PHE A 530 -1.68 18.08 22.41
CA PHE A 530 -1.80 19.52 22.17
C PHE A 530 -1.74 20.26 23.49
N ARG A 531 -0.65 20.95 23.76
CA ARG A 531 -0.47 21.73 24.98
C ARG A 531 -1.17 23.07 24.87
N ARG A 532 -1.85 23.47 25.94
CA ARG A 532 -2.49 24.79 26.02
C ARG A 532 -1.43 25.89 26.02
N GLU A 533 -1.64 26.93 25.21
CA GLU A 533 -0.82 28.14 25.15
C GLU A 533 -1.29 29.21 26.14
#